data_1231a6e3237205cbbbbd0973b16f0ea4
#
_entry.id   1231a6e3237205cbbbbd0973b16f0ea4
#
_cell.length_a   1.000
_cell.length_b   1.000
_cell.length_c   1.000
_cell.angle_alpha   90.00
_cell.angle_beta   90.00
_cell.angle_gamma   90.00
#
_symmetry.space_group_name_H-M   'P 1'
#
loop_
_entity.id
_entity.type
_entity.pdbx_description
1 polymer ?
#
loop_
_entity_poly.entity_id
_entity_poly.type
_entity_poly.pdbx_seq_one_letter_code
_entity_poly.pdbx_strand_id
1 'polypeptide(L)'
;MLKGKVAIVTGSTSGIGLGIARELAKLGANLVLNGFGDSSEIEKIRSGIEGENGVRVEYDGADVSDGDAVRGMIEATIGRFGRLDILVNNAGIQFTAPVEEFPPAKWKAILDINLSAAFHGIASAVPQMKKQRWGRIINIASAHGLVASTHKAAYVAAKHGLVGLTKVVGLETAGSGITCNAVCPGWVRTPLVEKQIDDIAAEKGISRKEATGELLAEKQPSLDFASPEQLGGTVAFLCSAVADQITGTTISVDGGWTAQ
;
A
#
# COMPACT_ATOMS: atom_id res chain seq x y z
N MET A 1 -4.71 16.14 13.11
CA MET A 1 -4.32 16.55 11.75
C MET A 1 -5.36 16.10 10.72
N LEU A 2 -5.87 14.84 10.81
CA LEU A 2 -6.84 14.28 9.85
C LEU A 2 -8.26 14.13 10.41
N LYS A 3 -8.60 14.87 11.48
CA LYS A 3 -9.93 14.77 12.13
C LYS A 3 -11.06 15.01 11.13
N GLY A 4 -11.99 14.07 11.05
CA GLY A 4 -13.13 14.12 10.13
C GLY A 4 -12.83 13.76 8.68
N LYS A 5 -11.59 13.43 8.32
CA LYS A 5 -11.21 12.85 7.04
C LYS A 5 -11.58 11.37 7.00
N VAL A 6 -11.78 10.83 5.81
CA VAL A 6 -12.10 9.42 5.59
C VAL A 6 -11.04 8.80 4.68
N ALA A 7 -10.45 7.71 5.13
CA ALA A 7 -9.43 6.99 4.40
C ALA A 7 -9.86 5.54 4.08
N ILE A 8 -9.59 5.11 2.86
CA ILE A 8 -9.60 3.68 2.49
C ILE A 8 -8.14 3.22 2.41
N VAL A 9 -7.84 2.07 3.02
CA VAL A 9 -6.54 1.41 2.89
C VAL A 9 -6.77 -0.02 2.41
N THR A 10 -6.39 -0.32 1.17
CA THR A 10 -6.52 -1.68 0.65
C THR A 10 -5.43 -2.61 1.22
N GLY A 11 -5.78 -3.88 1.46
CA GLY A 11 -4.85 -4.83 2.08
C GLY A 11 -4.42 -4.44 3.50
N SER A 12 -5.34 -3.90 4.31
CA SER A 12 -5.05 -3.34 5.64
C SER A 12 -5.42 -4.25 6.82
N THR A 13 -5.73 -5.51 6.56
CA THR A 13 -5.94 -6.52 7.61
C THR A 13 -4.62 -7.04 8.22
N SER A 14 -3.46 -6.68 7.63
CA SER A 14 -2.13 -7.08 8.12
C SER A 14 -1.01 -6.19 7.57
N GLY A 15 0.21 -6.40 8.05
CA GLY A 15 1.46 -5.87 7.47
C GLY A 15 1.48 -4.35 7.28
N ILE A 16 1.96 -3.90 6.12
CA ILE A 16 2.13 -2.47 5.78
C ILE A 16 0.79 -1.74 5.84
N GLY A 17 -0.25 -2.29 5.23
CA GLY A 17 -1.57 -1.65 5.18
C GLY A 17 -2.16 -1.44 6.57
N LEU A 18 -1.99 -2.38 7.48
CA LEU A 18 -2.43 -2.25 8.87
C LEU A 18 -1.63 -1.17 9.62
N GLY A 19 -0.31 -1.11 9.43
CA GLY A 19 0.51 -0.04 9.99
C GLY A 19 0.08 1.34 9.51
N ILE A 20 -0.17 1.50 8.20
CA ILE A 20 -0.69 2.73 7.62
C ILE A 20 -2.05 3.10 8.21
N ALA A 21 -2.99 2.14 8.28
CA ALA A 21 -4.32 2.38 8.84
C ALA A 21 -4.25 2.88 10.28
N ARG A 22 -3.42 2.26 11.13
CA ARG A 22 -3.21 2.68 12.51
C ARG A 22 -2.66 4.10 12.62
N GLU A 23 -1.66 4.45 11.81
CA GLU A 23 -1.09 5.81 11.85
C GLU A 23 -2.10 6.87 11.39
N LEU A 24 -2.91 6.59 10.36
CA LEU A 24 -3.98 7.50 9.93
C LEU A 24 -5.07 7.65 11.03
N ALA A 25 -5.44 6.56 11.72
CA ALA A 25 -6.38 6.60 12.84
C ALA A 25 -5.88 7.45 14.00
N LYS A 26 -4.60 7.31 14.41
CA LYS A 26 -3.96 8.15 15.44
C LYS A 26 -4.05 9.65 15.13
N LEU A 27 -4.10 10.00 13.86
CA LEU A 27 -4.26 11.39 13.40
C LEU A 27 -5.72 11.84 13.30
N GLY A 28 -6.68 10.96 13.61
CA GLY A 28 -8.11 11.24 13.68
C GLY A 28 -8.89 10.96 12.39
N ALA A 29 -8.33 10.22 11.44
CA ALA A 29 -9.05 9.80 10.25
C ALA A 29 -10.01 8.65 10.57
N ASN A 30 -11.23 8.71 10.03
CA ASN A 30 -12.11 7.55 9.92
C ASN A 30 -11.57 6.61 8.85
N LEU A 31 -11.79 5.32 9.01
CA LEU A 31 -11.18 4.31 8.15
C LEU A 31 -12.19 3.37 7.52
N VAL A 32 -11.87 2.92 6.32
CA VAL A 32 -12.38 1.66 5.77
C VAL A 32 -11.18 0.74 5.57
N LEU A 33 -11.14 -0.33 6.36
CA LEU A 33 -10.19 -1.41 6.20
C LEU A 33 -10.67 -2.33 5.08
N ASN A 34 -9.73 -2.86 4.31
CA ASN A 34 -10.02 -3.84 3.26
C ASN A 34 -8.95 -4.94 3.27
N GLY A 35 -9.33 -6.14 2.88
CA GLY A 35 -8.43 -7.29 2.74
C GLY A 35 -9.14 -8.58 3.15
N PHE A 36 -8.40 -9.67 3.16
CA PHE A 36 -8.91 -10.98 3.54
C PHE A 36 -8.33 -11.43 4.88
N GLY A 37 -8.98 -12.42 5.49
CA GLY A 37 -8.52 -13.03 6.74
C GLY A 37 -9.66 -13.66 7.52
N ASP A 38 -9.36 -14.12 8.72
CA ASP A 38 -10.38 -14.60 9.66
C ASP A 38 -11.26 -13.44 10.13
N SER A 39 -12.56 -13.63 10.09
CA SER A 39 -13.53 -12.57 10.42
C SER A 39 -13.44 -12.08 11.86
N SER A 40 -13.09 -12.97 12.80
CA SER A 40 -12.94 -12.62 14.21
C SER A 40 -11.68 -11.79 14.45
N GLU A 41 -10.59 -12.10 13.77
CA GLU A 41 -9.35 -11.33 13.84
C GLU A 41 -9.51 -9.96 13.16
N ILE A 42 -10.19 -9.90 12.02
CA ILE A 42 -10.50 -8.62 11.34
C ILE A 42 -11.33 -7.73 12.27
N GLU A 43 -12.36 -8.29 12.94
CA GLU A 43 -13.20 -7.52 13.85
C GLU A 43 -12.42 -7.03 15.08
N LYS A 44 -11.51 -7.84 15.63
CA LYS A 44 -10.61 -7.40 16.71
C LYS A 44 -9.72 -6.23 16.28
N ILE A 45 -9.15 -6.30 15.06
CA ILE A 45 -8.35 -5.22 14.49
C ILE A 45 -9.19 -3.96 14.33
N ARG A 46 -10.36 -4.09 13.69
CA ARG A 46 -11.30 -3.00 13.44
C ARG A 46 -11.69 -2.30 14.73
N SER A 47 -12.26 -3.07 15.69
CA SER A 47 -12.74 -2.53 16.95
C SER A 47 -11.61 -2.01 17.86
N GLY A 48 -10.43 -2.63 17.80
CA GLY A 48 -9.24 -2.15 18.50
C GLY A 48 -8.82 -0.76 18.01
N ILE A 49 -8.68 -0.57 16.70
CA ILE A 49 -8.32 0.74 16.13
C ILE A 49 -9.39 1.79 16.46
N GLU A 50 -10.67 1.44 16.35
CA GLU A 50 -11.79 2.33 16.67
C GLU A 50 -11.76 2.78 18.14
N GLY A 51 -11.61 1.84 19.07
CA GLY A 51 -11.59 2.10 20.51
C GLY A 51 -10.36 2.89 20.97
N GLU A 52 -9.17 2.57 20.43
CA GLU A 52 -7.92 3.23 20.80
C GLU A 52 -7.87 4.70 20.34
N ASN A 53 -8.51 5.03 19.23
CA ASN A 53 -8.35 6.34 18.58
C ASN A 53 -9.62 7.20 18.57
N GLY A 54 -10.77 6.66 18.97
CA GLY A 54 -12.04 7.38 18.97
C GLY A 54 -12.49 7.81 17.57
N VAL A 55 -12.16 7.04 16.55
CA VAL A 55 -12.53 7.25 15.14
C VAL A 55 -13.48 6.15 14.69
N ARG A 56 -14.30 6.40 13.67
CA ARG A 56 -15.14 5.36 13.07
C ARG A 56 -14.29 4.49 12.15
N VAL A 57 -14.35 3.17 12.34
CA VAL A 57 -13.65 2.19 11.52
C VAL A 57 -14.64 1.17 10.96
N GLU A 58 -14.71 1.07 9.65
CA GLU A 58 -15.48 0.05 8.93
C GLU A 58 -14.56 -0.94 8.24
N TYR A 59 -15.13 -2.07 7.84
CA TYR A 59 -14.46 -3.08 7.04
C TYR A 59 -15.26 -3.34 5.76
N ASP A 60 -14.55 -3.51 4.66
CA ASP A 60 -15.11 -3.91 3.37
C ASP A 60 -14.26 -5.05 2.78
N GLY A 61 -14.90 -6.19 2.52
CA GLY A 61 -14.25 -7.41 2.03
C GLY A 61 -14.11 -7.50 0.52
N ALA A 62 -14.20 -6.38 -0.21
CA ALA A 62 -14.06 -6.35 -1.66
C ALA A 62 -12.77 -7.04 -2.13
N ASP A 63 -12.90 -7.92 -3.12
CA ASP A 63 -11.75 -8.47 -3.83
C ASP A 63 -11.22 -7.42 -4.81
N VAL A 64 -10.03 -6.91 -4.51
CA VAL A 64 -9.42 -5.86 -5.33
C VAL A 64 -8.95 -6.34 -6.70
N SER A 65 -8.94 -7.65 -6.96
CA SER A 65 -8.73 -8.19 -8.32
C SER A 65 -9.91 -7.93 -9.25
N ASP A 66 -11.08 -7.60 -8.69
CA ASP A 66 -12.30 -7.23 -9.42
C ASP A 66 -12.49 -5.71 -9.39
N GLY A 67 -12.41 -5.08 -10.57
CA GLY A 67 -12.58 -3.64 -10.70
C GLY A 67 -13.98 -3.14 -10.31
N ASP A 68 -15.03 -3.94 -10.48
CA ASP A 68 -16.38 -3.59 -10.06
C ASP A 68 -16.52 -3.61 -8.54
N ALA A 69 -15.90 -4.59 -7.88
CA ALA A 69 -15.85 -4.66 -6.43
C ALA A 69 -15.08 -3.46 -5.84
N VAL A 70 -13.96 -3.05 -6.45
CA VAL A 70 -13.22 -1.84 -6.04
C VAL A 70 -14.09 -0.59 -6.18
N ARG A 71 -14.81 -0.42 -7.31
CA ARG A 71 -15.72 0.71 -7.50
C ARG A 71 -16.82 0.72 -6.46
N GLY A 72 -17.42 -0.45 -6.21
CA GLY A 72 -18.48 -0.60 -5.20
C GLY A 72 -18.01 -0.21 -3.79
N MET A 73 -16.80 -0.60 -3.37
CA MET A 73 -16.20 -0.19 -2.09
C MET A 73 -16.05 1.33 -1.98
N ILE A 74 -15.56 1.99 -3.04
CA ILE A 74 -15.41 3.46 -3.06
C ILE A 74 -16.80 4.14 -2.95
N GLU A 75 -17.78 3.71 -3.74
CA GLU A 75 -19.14 4.28 -3.75
C GLU A 75 -19.84 4.06 -2.39
N ALA A 76 -19.73 2.86 -1.83
CA ALA A 76 -20.28 2.55 -0.51
C ALA A 76 -19.65 3.42 0.59
N THR A 77 -18.33 3.65 0.54
CA THR A 77 -17.64 4.53 1.47
C THR A 77 -18.17 5.96 1.35
N ILE A 78 -18.27 6.50 0.14
CA ILE A 78 -18.82 7.83 -0.08
C ILE A 78 -20.27 7.91 0.42
N GLY A 79 -21.09 6.88 0.16
CA GLY A 79 -22.46 6.82 0.65
C GLY A 79 -22.58 6.83 2.18
N ARG A 80 -21.72 6.08 2.88
CA ARG A 80 -21.77 5.92 4.36
C ARG A 80 -21.16 7.10 5.12
N PHE A 81 -20.11 7.74 4.58
CA PHE A 81 -19.37 8.82 5.24
C PHE A 81 -19.66 10.21 4.63
N GLY A 82 -20.31 10.28 3.46
CA GLY A 82 -20.53 11.50 2.71
C GLY A 82 -19.30 12.05 2.02
N ARG A 83 -18.14 11.37 2.15
CA ARG A 83 -16.83 11.80 1.65
C ARG A 83 -15.84 10.66 1.51
N LEU A 84 -14.81 10.90 0.69
CA LEU A 84 -13.59 10.10 0.65
C LEU A 84 -12.42 11.07 0.45
N ASP A 85 -11.48 11.08 1.38
CA ASP A 85 -10.36 12.04 1.40
C ASP A 85 -9.03 11.40 1.05
N ILE A 86 -8.81 10.18 1.52
CA ILE A 86 -7.52 9.50 1.39
C ILE A 86 -7.78 8.11 0.79
N LEU A 87 -7.08 7.80 -0.29
CA LEU A 87 -7.05 6.46 -0.89
C LEU A 87 -5.63 5.93 -0.85
N VAL A 88 -5.41 4.85 -0.10
CA VAL A 88 -4.13 4.13 -0.06
C VAL A 88 -4.27 2.82 -0.81
N ASN A 89 -3.68 2.74 -2.00
CA ASN A 89 -3.60 1.53 -2.80
C ASN A 89 -2.38 0.73 -2.32
N ASN A 90 -2.60 -0.18 -1.36
CA ASN A 90 -1.55 -0.96 -0.73
C ASN A 90 -1.65 -2.46 -1.05
N ALA A 91 -2.83 -2.99 -1.32
CA ALA A 91 -2.99 -4.41 -1.63
C ALA A 91 -2.03 -4.88 -2.72
N GLY A 92 -1.43 -6.05 -2.54
CA GLY A 92 -0.48 -6.58 -3.50
C GLY A 92 -0.09 -8.03 -3.20
N ILE A 93 0.22 -8.74 -4.27
CA ILE A 93 0.72 -10.11 -4.24
C ILE A 93 2.00 -10.23 -5.05
N GLN A 94 2.76 -11.29 -4.78
CA GLN A 94 3.98 -11.61 -5.51
C GLN A 94 4.04 -13.09 -5.84
N PHE A 95 4.68 -13.40 -6.98
CA PHE A 95 5.10 -14.73 -7.37
C PHE A 95 6.44 -14.62 -8.07
N THR A 96 7.31 -15.63 -7.91
CA THR A 96 8.65 -15.65 -8.48
C THR A 96 8.84 -16.89 -9.36
N ALA A 97 9.29 -16.66 -10.59
CA ALA A 97 9.70 -17.70 -11.53
C ALA A 97 10.55 -17.08 -12.65
N PRO A 98 11.41 -17.85 -13.35
CA PRO A 98 12.01 -17.43 -14.60
C PRO A 98 10.93 -16.96 -15.58
N VAL A 99 11.26 -16.01 -16.47
CA VAL A 99 10.26 -15.39 -17.35
C VAL A 99 9.59 -16.40 -18.29
N GLU A 100 10.36 -17.36 -18.78
CA GLU A 100 9.91 -18.44 -19.68
C GLU A 100 8.99 -19.46 -18.97
N GLU A 101 9.09 -19.56 -17.65
CA GLU A 101 8.28 -20.47 -16.82
C GLU A 101 7.17 -19.74 -16.06
N PHE A 102 7.06 -18.41 -16.24
CA PHE A 102 6.12 -17.61 -15.43
C PHE A 102 4.67 -17.92 -15.83
N PRO A 103 3.82 -18.45 -14.90
CA PRO A 103 2.47 -18.88 -15.25
C PRO A 103 1.60 -17.67 -15.66
N PRO A 104 0.92 -17.71 -16.85
CA PRO A 104 0.08 -16.60 -17.31
C PRO A 104 -1.01 -16.18 -16.31
N ALA A 105 -1.59 -17.14 -15.58
CA ALA A 105 -2.59 -16.85 -14.55
C ALA A 105 -2.01 -16.02 -13.38
N LYS A 106 -0.77 -16.31 -12.98
CA LYS A 106 -0.06 -15.51 -11.94
C LYS A 106 0.32 -14.13 -12.43
N TRP A 107 0.75 -14.03 -13.69
CA TRP A 107 0.99 -12.74 -14.35
C TRP A 107 -0.27 -11.87 -14.30
N LYS A 108 -1.41 -12.41 -14.78
CA LYS A 108 -2.69 -11.68 -14.78
C LYS A 108 -3.09 -11.24 -13.38
N ALA A 109 -3.09 -12.16 -12.41
CA ALA A 109 -3.49 -11.86 -11.03
C ALA A 109 -2.61 -10.75 -10.39
N ILE A 110 -1.31 -10.75 -10.66
CA ILE A 110 -0.40 -9.72 -10.15
C ILE A 110 -0.71 -8.36 -10.78
N LEU A 111 -0.95 -8.29 -12.08
CA LEU A 111 -1.33 -7.03 -12.74
C LEU A 111 -2.68 -6.53 -12.24
N ASP A 112 -3.67 -7.40 -12.11
CA ASP A 112 -5.01 -7.03 -11.64
C ASP A 112 -4.94 -6.41 -10.23
N ILE A 113 -4.26 -7.07 -9.30
CA ILE A 113 -4.21 -6.64 -7.89
C ILE A 113 -3.23 -5.48 -7.69
N ASN A 114 -2.00 -5.55 -8.25
CA ASN A 114 -0.95 -4.59 -7.91
C ASN A 114 -1.00 -3.31 -8.76
N LEU A 115 -1.75 -3.30 -9.87
CA LEU A 115 -1.82 -2.16 -10.78
C LEU A 115 -3.27 -1.78 -11.12
N SER A 116 -4.06 -2.70 -11.69
CA SER A 116 -5.41 -2.39 -12.17
C SER A 116 -6.35 -1.98 -11.03
N ALA A 117 -6.23 -2.59 -9.86
CA ALA A 117 -6.98 -2.21 -8.66
C ALA A 117 -6.78 -0.73 -8.31
N ALA A 118 -5.53 -0.25 -8.35
CA ALA A 118 -5.22 1.16 -8.08
C ALA A 118 -5.86 2.08 -9.11
N PHE A 119 -5.83 1.72 -10.39
CA PHE A 119 -6.52 2.47 -11.44
C PHE A 119 -8.02 2.56 -11.17
N HIS A 120 -8.70 1.44 -10.88
CA HIS A 120 -10.16 1.44 -10.60
C HIS A 120 -10.50 2.27 -9.36
N GLY A 121 -9.71 2.15 -8.28
CA GLY A 121 -9.89 2.95 -7.07
C GLY A 121 -9.71 4.45 -7.32
N ILE A 122 -8.65 4.83 -8.03
CA ILE A 122 -8.37 6.23 -8.38
C ILE A 122 -9.46 6.81 -9.27
N ALA A 123 -9.86 6.10 -10.32
CA ALA A 123 -10.90 6.55 -11.25
C ALA A 123 -12.23 6.83 -10.54
N SER A 124 -12.57 6.02 -9.52
CA SER A 124 -13.80 6.18 -8.74
C SER A 124 -13.69 7.26 -7.64
N ALA A 125 -12.48 7.44 -7.04
CA ALA A 125 -12.27 8.39 -5.95
C ALA A 125 -12.12 9.85 -6.44
N VAL A 126 -11.42 10.07 -7.55
CA VAL A 126 -11.05 11.40 -8.06
C VAL A 126 -12.28 12.32 -8.27
N PRO A 127 -13.42 11.88 -8.83
CA PRO A 127 -14.59 12.75 -8.97
C PRO A 127 -15.08 13.33 -7.64
N GLN A 128 -15.13 12.52 -6.58
CA GLN A 128 -15.52 12.97 -5.24
C GLN A 128 -14.47 13.90 -4.63
N MET A 129 -13.19 13.56 -4.75
CA MET A 129 -12.09 14.41 -4.25
C MET A 129 -12.07 15.78 -4.94
N LYS A 130 -12.35 15.83 -6.26
CA LYS A 130 -12.50 17.11 -7.00
C LYS A 130 -13.65 17.96 -6.45
N LYS A 131 -14.81 17.36 -6.17
CA LYS A 131 -15.95 18.07 -5.54
C LYS A 131 -15.56 18.66 -4.17
N GLN A 132 -14.79 17.94 -3.40
CA GLN A 132 -14.31 18.35 -2.07
C GLN A 132 -13.17 19.37 -2.14
N ARG A 133 -12.50 19.51 -3.30
CA ARG A 133 -11.28 20.29 -3.51
C ARG A 133 -10.15 19.87 -2.56
N TRP A 134 -10.12 18.60 -2.21
CA TRP A 134 -9.09 17.99 -1.39
C TRP A 134 -9.06 16.48 -1.57
N GLY A 135 -7.88 15.91 -1.74
CA GLY A 135 -7.66 14.48 -1.83
C GLY A 135 -6.20 14.11 -1.68
N ARG A 136 -5.95 12.90 -1.16
CA ARG A 136 -4.62 12.30 -1.06
C ARG A 136 -4.68 10.87 -1.59
N ILE A 137 -3.95 10.62 -2.65
CA ILE A 137 -3.85 9.30 -3.27
C ILE A 137 -2.43 8.83 -3.05
N ILE A 138 -2.28 7.71 -2.36
CA ILE A 138 -0.99 7.13 -2.02
C ILE A 138 -0.93 5.71 -2.59
N ASN A 139 -0.01 5.48 -3.50
CA ASN A 139 0.23 4.18 -4.09
C ASN A 139 1.44 3.52 -3.40
N ILE A 140 1.23 2.40 -2.73
CA ILE A 140 2.34 1.63 -2.16
C ILE A 140 2.96 0.80 -3.29
N ALA A 141 4.00 1.38 -3.87
CA ALA A 141 4.76 0.73 -4.93
C ALA A 141 5.77 -0.29 -4.33
N SER A 142 7.04 -0.10 -4.54
CA SER A 142 8.16 -0.90 -4.04
C SER A 142 9.47 -0.28 -4.54
N ALA A 143 10.61 -0.63 -3.97
CA ALA A 143 11.91 -0.48 -4.62
C ALA A 143 11.89 -1.09 -6.05
N HIS A 144 11.14 -2.18 -6.22
CA HIS A 144 10.90 -2.80 -7.54
C HIS A 144 9.98 -1.99 -8.49
N GLY A 145 9.54 -0.82 -8.10
CA GLY A 145 8.96 0.18 -9.01
C GLY A 145 10.01 1.11 -9.61
N LEU A 146 11.25 1.05 -9.12
CA LEU A 146 12.38 1.91 -9.51
C LEU A 146 13.54 1.09 -10.11
N VAL A 147 13.76 -0.14 -9.61
CA VAL A 147 14.77 -1.08 -10.08
C VAL A 147 14.16 -2.47 -10.26
N ALA A 148 14.89 -3.38 -10.90
CA ALA A 148 14.42 -4.74 -11.14
C ALA A 148 15.13 -5.78 -10.25
N SER A 149 14.58 -7.00 -10.23
CA SER A 149 15.23 -8.23 -9.75
C SER A 149 14.81 -9.38 -10.65
N THR A 150 15.67 -10.38 -10.77
CA THR A 150 15.37 -11.62 -11.47
C THR A 150 14.12 -12.30 -10.91
N HIS A 151 13.43 -13.08 -11.73
CA HIS A 151 12.28 -13.93 -11.37
C HIS A 151 11.03 -13.19 -10.89
N LYS A 152 10.95 -11.85 -11.06
CA LYS A 152 9.84 -11.01 -10.59
C LYS A 152 9.17 -10.25 -11.74
N ALA A 153 9.10 -10.82 -12.93
CA ALA A 153 8.65 -10.13 -14.14
C ALA A 153 7.32 -9.38 -13.96
N ALA A 154 6.26 -10.06 -13.51
CA ALA A 154 4.94 -9.44 -13.32
C ALA A 154 4.94 -8.38 -12.20
N TYR A 155 5.61 -8.66 -11.09
CA TYR A 155 5.66 -7.73 -9.95
C TYR A 155 6.39 -6.44 -10.30
N VAL A 156 7.56 -6.54 -10.93
CA VAL A 156 8.36 -5.39 -11.39
C VAL A 156 7.56 -4.58 -12.41
N ALA A 157 6.95 -5.24 -13.40
CA ALA A 157 6.12 -4.57 -14.40
C ALA A 157 4.94 -3.80 -13.75
N ALA A 158 4.21 -4.45 -12.82
CA ALA A 158 3.10 -3.83 -12.11
C ALA A 158 3.55 -2.62 -11.28
N LYS A 159 4.66 -2.74 -10.53
CA LYS A 159 5.13 -1.66 -9.66
C LYS A 159 5.74 -0.49 -10.44
N HIS A 160 6.40 -0.72 -11.58
CA HIS A 160 6.79 0.35 -12.51
C HIS A 160 5.55 1.02 -13.14
N GLY A 161 4.55 0.22 -13.55
CA GLY A 161 3.27 0.74 -14.04
C GLY A 161 2.56 1.62 -13.02
N LEU A 162 2.59 1.23 -11.73
CA LEU A 162 2.00 1.99 -10.65
C LEU A 162 2.70 3.34 -10.42
N VAL A 163 4.02 3.38 -10.55
CA VAL A 163 4.79 4.64 -10.54
C VAL A 163 4.43 5.51 -11.75
N GLY A 164 4.27 4.92 -12.94
CA GLY A 164 3.78 5.62 -14.12
C GLY A 164 2.38 6.21 -13.93
N LEU A 165 1.43 5.42 -13.42
CA LEU A 165 0.07 5.86 -13.10
C LEU A 165 0.07 7.01 -12.08
N THR A 166 0.94 6.93 -11.05
CA THR A 166 1.09 7.99 -10.05
C THR A 166 1.43 9.35 -10.68
N LYS A 167 2.34 9.36 -11.65
CA LYS A 167 2.77 10.58 -12.35
C LYS A 167 1.62 11.18 -13.18
N VAL A 168 0.91 10.34 -13.94
CA VAL A 168 -0.23 10.78 -14.75
C VAL A 168 -1.31 11.39 -13.87
N VAL A 169 -1.72 10.69 -12.81
CA VAL A 169 -2.76 11.19 -11.89
C VAL A 169 -2.32 12.47 -11.18
N GLY A 170 -1.04 12.56 -10.77
CA GLY A 170 -0.48 13.78 -10.19
C GLY A 170 -0.59 14.99 -11.11
N LEU A 171 -0.32 14.80 -12.41
CA LEU A 171 -0.47 15.86 -13.44
C LEU A 171 -1.95 16.22 -13.68
N GLU A 172 -2.83 15.23 -13.85
CA GLU A 172 -4.26 15.46 -14.14
C GLU A 172 -5.03 16.08 -12.97
N THR A 173 -4.52 15.95 -11.75
CA THR A 173 -5.15 16.49 -10.55
C THR A 173 -4.44 17.74 -10.01
N ALA A 174 -3.36 18.17 -10.62
CA ALA A 174 -2.65 19.40 -10.26
C ALA A 174 -3.60 20.61 -10.22
N GLY A 175 -3.49 21.44 -9.19
CA GLY A 175 -4.34 22.62 -8.99
C GLY A 175 -5.78 22.31 -8.48
N SER A 176 -6.18 21.03 -8.34
CA SER A 176 -7.51 20.67 -7.83
C SER A 176 -7.56 20.42 -6.31
N GLY A 177 -6.44 20.58 -5.60
CA GLY A 177 -6.31 20.26 -4.18
C GLY A 177 -6.06 18.77 -3.91
N ILE A 178 -5.79 17.98 -4.96
CA ILE A 178 -5.51 16.55 -4.87
C ILE A 178 -4.02 16.33 -5.16
N THR A 179 -3.38 15.46 -4.38
CA THR A 179 -2.03 14.95 -4.68
C THR A 179 -2.06 13.45 -4.86
N CYS A 180 -1.19 12.94 -5.74
CA CYS A 180 -1.01 11.51 -5.97
C CYS A 180 0.49 11.20 -5.92
N ASN A 181 0.91 10.34 -4.98
CA ASN A 181 2.31 9.99 -4.78
C ASN A 181 2.49 8.49 -4.57
N ALA A 182 3.68 7.98 -4.89
CA ALA A 182 4.06 6.61 -4.63
C ALA A 182 5.05 6.52 -3.48
N VAL A 183 4.82 5.61 -2.55
CA VAL A 183 5.81 5.19 -1.55
C VAL A 183 6.44 3.90 -2.05
N CYS A 184 7.77 3.84 -2.05
CA CYS A 184 8.57 2.73 -2.58
C CYS A 184 9.35 2.06 -1.45
N PRO A 185 8.74 1.08 -0.73
CA PRO A 185 9.44 0.36 0.32
C PRO A 185 10.51 -0.58 -0.22
N GLY A 186 11.59 -0.74 0.55
CA GLY A 186 12.47 -1.90 0.46
C GLY A 186 11.91 -3.07 1.27
N TRP A 187 12.77 -3.75 2.04
CA TRP A 187 12.35 -4.78 2.97
C TRP A 187 11.64 -4.17 4.17
N VAL A 188 10.39 -4.56 4.38
CA VAL A 188 9.56 -4.14 5.52
C VAL A 188 9.27 -5.34 6.39
N ARG A 189 9.45 -5.22 7.70
CA ARG A 189 9.21 -6.29 8.65
C ARG A 189 7.72 -6.61 8.76
N THR A 190 7.28 -7.63 8.07
CA THR A 190 5.88 -8.08 7.96
C THR A 190 5.80 -9.59 8.19
N PRO A 191 4.62 -10.15 8.50
CA PRO A 191 4.45 -11.61 8.61
C PRO A 191 4.95 -12.37 7.37
N LEU A 192 4.80 -11.80 6.18
CA LEU A 192 5.29 -12.39 4.93
C LEU A 192 6.83 -12.48 4.92
N VAL A 193 7.53 -11.44 5.36
CA VAL A 193 9.00 -11.42 5.41
C VAL A 193 9.52 -12.32 6.54
N GLU A 194 8.84 -12.37 7.68
CA GLU A 194 9.20 -13.30 8.77
C GLU A 194 9.15 -14.75 8.27
N LYS A 195 8.12 -15.11 7.49
CA LYS A 195 8.03 -16.44 6.88
C LYS A 195 9.17 -16.68 5.89
N GLN A 196 9.55 -15.71 5.06
CA GLN A 196 10.70 -15.85 4.15
C GLN A 196 12.00 -16.10 4.91
N ILE A 197 12.22 -15.42 6.05
CA ILE A 197 13.38 -15.65 6.91
C ILE A 197 13.38 -17.08 7.44
N ASP A 198 12.22 -17.61 7.87
CA ASP A 198 12.10 -18.98 8.34
C ASP A 198 12.39 -19.99 7.23
N ASP A 199 11.86 -19.74 6.03
CA ASP A 199 12.07 -20.60 4.86
C ASP A 199 13.57 -20.63 4.48
N ILE A 200 14.28 -19.48 4.45
CA ILE A 200 15.72 -19.39 4.18
C ILE A 200 16.53 -20.11 5.26
N ALA A 201 16.19 -19.88 6.53
CA ALA A 201 16.90 -20.51 7.65
C ALA A 201 16.78 -22.05 7.59
N ALA A 202 15.57 -22.56 7.28
CA ALA A 202 15.32 -23.99 7.14
C ALA A 202 16.04 -24.60 5.92
N GLU A 203 15.99 -23.93 4.77
CA GLU A 203 16.61 -24.40 3.52
C GLU A 203 18.14 -24.49 3.63
N LYS A 204 18.75 -23.48 4.25
CA LYS A 204 20.23 -23.38 4.36
C LYS A 204 20.79 -24.00 5.64
N GLY A 205 19.95 -24.40 6.60
CA GLY A 205 20.40 -24.92 7.90
C GLY A 205 21.14 -23.88 8.74
N ILE A 206 20.79 -22.61 8.63
CA ILE A 206 21.39 -21.47 9.35
C ILE A 206 20.43 -20.88 10.37
N SER A 207 20.94 -20.06 11.28
CA SER A 207 20.08 -19.37 12.25
C SER A 207 19.21 -18.30 11.57
N ARG A 208 18.06 -17.96 12.18
CA ARG A 208 17.21 -16.82 11.73
C ARG A 208 18.00 -15.51 11.65
N LYS A 209 18.96 -15.29 12.52
CA LYS A 209 19.81 -14.09 12.52
C LYS A 209 20.69 -14.03 11.27
N GLU A 210 21.30 -15.15 10.91
CA GLU A 210 22.11 -15.26 9.69
C GLU A 210 21.24 -15.11 8.45
N ALA A 211 20.09 -15.80 8.39
CA ALA A 211 19.13 -15.67 7.29
C ALA A 211 18.63 -14.22 7.12
N THR A 212 18.36 -13.52 8.22
CA THR A 212 18.00 -12.09 8.20
C THR A 212 19.14 -11.25 7.64
N GLY A 213 20.35 -11.48 8.09
CA GLY A 213 21.53 -10.76 7.61
C GLY A 213 21.76 -10.95 6.11
N GLU A 214 21.64 -12.18 5.63
CA GLU A 214 21.79 -12.49 4.19
C GLU A 214 20.69 -11.80 3.36
N LEU A 215 19.43 -11.87 3.81
CA LEU A 215 18.30 -11.25 3.11
C LEU A 215 18.47 -9.74 2.97
N LEU A 216 18.92 -9.07 4.04
CA LEU A 216 19.13 -7.62 4.02
C LEU A 216 20.39 -7.24 3.23
N ALA A 217 21.49 -7.95 3.43
CA ALA A 217 22.76 -7.66 2.77
C ALA A 217 22.69 -7.76 1.24
N GLU A 218 21.74 -8.55 0.71
CA GLU A 218 21.56 -8.68 -0.74
C GLU A 218 21.19 -7.35 -1.39
N LYS A 219 20.38 -6.50 -0.71
CA LYS A 219 19.77 -5.34 -1.36
C LYS A 219 19.58 -4.09 -0.50
N GLN A 220 19.64 -4.19 0.83
CA GLN A 220 19.32 -3.08 1.73
C GLN A 220 20.55 -2.64 2.54
N PRO A 221 21.31 -1.63 2.07
CA PRO A 221 22.57 -1.20 2.69
C PRO A 221 22.47 -0.81 4.16
N SER A 222 21.29 -0.37 4.63
CA SER A 222 21.09 -0.07 6.06
C SER A 222 21.17 -1.31 6.97
N LEU A 223 21.08 -2.52 6.41
CA LEU A 223 21.03 -3.78 7.13
C LEU A 223 19.93 -3.86 8.20
N ASP A 224 18.87 -3.09 8.04
CA ASP A 224 17.71 -3.05 8.92
C ASP A 224 16.42 -2.99 8.12
N PHE A 225 15.33 -3.54 8.68
CA PHE A 225 14.01 -3.48 8.06
C PHE A 225 13.35 -2.13 8.29
N ALA A 226 12.65 -1.62 7.30
CA ALA A 226 11.64 -0.63 7.59
C ALA A 226 10.48 -1.27 8.39
N SER A 227 9.80 -0.50 9.21
CA SER A 227 8.61 -0.96 9.93
C SER A 227 7.32 -0.49 9.24
N PRO A 228 6.18 -1.20 9.44
CA PRO A 228 4.88 -0.74 8.97
C PRO A 228 4.52 0.66 9.49
N GLU A 229 4.95 1.01 10.71
CA GLU A 229 4.72 2.32 11.32
C GLU A 229 5.52 3.42 10.62
N GLN A 230 6.75 3.15 10.18
CA GLN A 230 7.55 4.11 9.39
C GLN A 230 6.89 4.39 8.04
N LEU A 231 6.33 3.36 7.39
CA LEU A 231 5.54 3.53 6.17
C LEU A 231 4.27 4.35 6.46
N GLY A 232 3.59 4.06 7.58
CA GLY A 232 2.43 4.83 8.05
C GLY A 232 2.77 6.30 8.29
N GLY A 233 3.91 6.59 8.94
CA GLY A 233 4.41 7.95 9.15
C GLY A 233 4.70 8.68 7.84
N THR A 234 5.28 7.99 6.84
CA THR A 234 5.51 8.56 5.50
C THR A 234 4.19 8.90 4.80
N VAL A 235 3.20 8.00 4.87
CA VAL A 235 1.85 8.26 4.33
C VAL A 235 1.18 9.42 5.06
N ALA A 236 1.29 9.49 6.39
CA ALA A 236 0.76 10.57 7.21
C ALA A 236 1.39 11.93 6.84
N PHE A 237 2.70 11.97 6.60
CA PHE A 237 3.40 13.15 6.07
C PHE A 237 2.81 13.58 4.73
N LEU A 238 2.65 12.67 3.77
CA LEU A 238 2.05 12.98 2.47
C LEU A 238 0.60 13.43 2.54
N CYS A 239 -0.11 13.11 3.63
CA CYS A 239 -1.47 13.59 3.90
C CYS A 239 -1.51 14.94 4.61
N SER A 240 -0.38 15.50 5.02
CA SER A 240 -0.29 16.77 5.74
C SER A 240 -0.29 17.97 4.80
N ALA A 241 -0.56 19.17 5.35
CA ALA A 241 -0.54 20.42 4.58
C ALA A 241 0.87 20.78 4.06
N VAL A 242 1.93 20.35 4.75
CA VAL A 242 3.30 20.62 4.29
C VAL A 242 3.66 19.86 3.01
N ALA A 243 2.87 18.84 2.66
CA ALA A 243 3.03 18.05 1.44
C ALA A 243 2.09 18.48 0.30
N ASP A 244 1.38 19.60 0.42
CA ASP A 244 0.39 20.06 -0.58
C ASP A 244 0.99 20.29 -1.98
N GLN A 245 2.30 20.53 -2.08
CA GLN A 245 3.03 20.69 -3.34
C GLN A 245 3.81 19.45 -3.75
N ILE A 246 3.66 18.33 -3.02
CA ILE A 246 4.28 17.05 -3.35
C ILE A 246 3.25 16.21 -4.11
N THR A 247 3.42 16.11 -5.44
CA THR A 247 2.54 15.29 -6.30
C THR A 247 3.31 14.70 -7.48
N GLY A 248 2.90 13.52 -7.93
CA GLY A 248 3.51 12.81 -9.06
C GLY A 248 4.89 12.23 -8.75
N THR A 249 5.31 12.18 -7.49
CA THR A 249 6.66 11.72 -7.10
C THR A 249 6.67 10.34 -6.47
N THR A 250 7.88 9.81 -6.29
CA THR A 250 8.18 8.60 -5.54
C THR A 250 8.98 8.94 -4.29
N ILE A 251 8.66 8.32 -3.16
CA ILE A 251 9.43 8.43 -1.91
C ILE A 251 9.92 7.02 -1.56
N SER A 252 11.23 6.82 -1.61
CA SER A 252 11.87 5.57 -1.19
C SER A 252 11.94 5.48 0.33
N VAL A 253 11.54 4.32 0.87
CA VAL A 253 11.70 3.92 2.27
C VAL A 253 12.35 2.55 2.25
N ASP A 254 13.60 2.48 1.82
CA ASP A 254 14.24 1.26 1.33
C ASP A 254 15.66 1.03 1.87
N GLY A 255 16.07 1.78 2.89
CA GLY A 255 17.38 1.64 3.52
C GLY A 255 18.57 1.81 2.57
N GLY A 256 18.38 2.58 1.49
CA GLY A 256 19.41 2.86 0.49
C GLY A 256 19.45 1.88 -0.69
N TRP A 257 18.51 0.95 -0.80
CA TRP A 257 18.47 -0.04 -1.88
C TRP A 257 18.53 0.61 -3.27
N THR A 258 17.78 1.66 -3.52
CA THR A 258 17.68 2.29 -4.84
C THR A 258 18.61 3.49 -5.03
N ALA A 259 19.51 3.75 -4.09
CA ALA A 259 20.48 4.85 -4.15
C ALA A 259 21.81 4.48 -4.82
N GLN A 260 21.95 3.23 -5.30
CA GLN A 260 23.17 2.68 -5.91
C GLN A 260 22.96 2.26 -7.36
#